data_a88b72c7f4e3f5e41351b3cfb2f4bfcf
#
_entry.id   a88b72c7f4e3f5e41351b3cfb2f4bfcf
#
_cell.length_a   1.000
_cell.length_b   1.000
_cell.length_c   1.000
_cell.angle_alpha   90.00
_cell.angle_beta   90.00
_cell.angle_gamma   90.00
#
_symmetry.space_group_name_H-M   'P 1'
#
loop_
_entity.id
_entity.type
_entity.pdbx_description
1 polymer ?
#
loop_
_entity_poly.entity_id
_entity_poly.type
_entity_poly.pdbx_seq_one_letter_code
_entity_poly.pdbx_strand_id
1 'polypeptide(L)'
;MTDWDNDVDVVVLGSGGAGLTAALTAATNGASVEVYEKAATVGGTTAVSGGIVWIPAHRRAFDGELPVEEAMAYLHAQSLGFMDDELMETFVRTGAEMLDYVEAHSELQFEIA
;
A
#
# COMPACT_ATOMS: atom_id res chain seq x y z
N MET A 1 -10.89 22.22 -29.12
CA MET A 1 -9.90 22.05 -28.07
C MET A 1 -10.67 21.87 -26.77
N THR A 2 -10.45 20.80 -26.03
CA THR A 2 -11.14 20.56 -24.76
C THR A 2 -10.49 21.48 -23.73
N ASP A 3 -11.28 22.33 -23.09
CA ASP A 3 -10.81 23.18 -21.99
C ASP A 3 -10.90 22.33 -20.71
N TRP A 4 -9.75 21.93 -20.19
CA TRP A 4 -9.67 21.16 -18.95
C TRP A 4 -9.58 22.12 -17.78
N ASP A 5 -10.26 21.80 -16.65
CA ASP A 5 -10.18 22.61 -15.44
C ASP A 5 -8.80 22.52 -14.80
N ASN A 6 -8.16 21.34 -14.88
CA ASN A 6 -6.83 21.08 -14.36
C ASN A 6 -6.03 20.20 -15.33
N ASP A 7 -4.70 20.34 -15.25
CA ASP A 7 -3.72 19.54 -15.99
C ASP A 7 -2.67 19.03 -14.99
N VAL A 8 -2.64 17.72 -14.79
CA VAL A 8 -1.75 17.08 -13.83
C VAL A 8 -1.12 15.82 -14.43
N ASP A 9 0.02 15.40 -13.89
CA ASP A 9 0.74 14.22 -14.37
C ASP A 9 0.00 12.92 -14.02
N VAL A 10 -0.64 12.87 -12.84
CA VAL A 10 -1.31 11.67 -12.32
C VAL A 10 -2.67 12.02 -11.71
N VAL A 11 -3.70 11.31 -12.16
CA VAL A 11 -5.03 11.35 -11.55
C VAL A 11 -5.28 10.04 -10.82
N VAL A 12 -5.60 10.12 -9.52
CA VAL A 12 -5.94 8.98 -8.68
C VAL A 12 -7.43 8.97 -8.39
N LEU A 13 -8.10 7.88 -8.70
CA LEU A 13 -9.52 7.70 -8.43
C LEU A 13 -9.74 6.85 -7.17
N GLY A 14 -10.19 7.50 -6.12
CA GLY A 14 -10.43 6.91 -4.80
C GLY A 14 -9.30 7.20 -3.80
N SER A 15 -9.67 7.52 -2.58
CA SER A 15 -8.77 7.90 -1.48
C SER A 15 -8.60 6.80 -0.41
N GLY A 16 -8.84 5.54 -0.74
CA GLY A 16 -8.50 4.41 0.12
C GLY A 16 -6.99 4.19 0.20
N GLY A 17 -6.54 3.22 0.99
CA GLY A 17 -5.11 2.95 1.22
C GLY A 17 -4.30 2.81 -0.07
N ALA A 18 -4.79 2.08 -1.06
CA ALA A 18 -4.11 1.92 -2.35
C ALA A 18 -4.01 3.24 -3.12
N GLY A 19 -5.11 4.01 -3.21
CA GLY A 19 -5.13 5.30 -3.90
C GLY A 19 -4.20 6.32 -3.26
N LEU A 20 -4.24 6.45 -1.93
CA LEU A 20 -3.36 7.37 -1.21
C LEU A 20 -1.89 6.97 -1.28
N THR A 21 -1.58 5.67 -1.26
CA THR A 21 -0.19 5.20 -1.46
C THR A 21 0.31 5.51 -2.86
N ALA A 22 -0.52 5.31 -3.89
CA ALA A 22 -0.19 5.67 -5.26
C ALA A 22 0.04 7.18 -5.42
N ALA A 23 -0.85 8.00 -4.83
CA ALA A 23 -0.72 9.46 -4.84
C ALA A 23 0.55 9.93 -4.12
N LEU A 24 0.84 9.38 -2.94
CA LEU A 24 2.06 9.66 -2.18
C LEU A 24 3.30 9.34 -3.01
N THR A 25 3.34 8.14 -3.59
CA THR A 25 4.47 7.69 -4.39
C THR A 25 4.69 8.59 -5.62
N ALA A 26 3.66 8.93 -6.33
CA ALA A 26 3.76 9.83 -7.48
C ALA A 26 4.26 11.23 -7.07
N ALA A 27 3.67 11.81 -6.02
CA ALA A 27 4.02 13.15 -5.55
C ALA A 27 5.46 13.23 -5.01
N THR A 28 5.92 12.25 -4.26
CA THR A 28 7.29 12.20 -3.72
C THR A 28 8.34 12.00 -4.82
N ASN A 29 7.95 11.47 -5.98
CA ASN A 29 8.78 11.39 -7.18
C ASN A 29 8.64 12.61 -8.11
N GLY A 30 7.99 13.67 -7.64
CA GLY A 30 7.95 14.97 -8.32
C GLY A 30 6.79 15.16 -9.30
N ALA A 31 5.85 14.22 -9.38
CA ALA A 31 4.67 14.38 -10.20
C ALA A 31 3.63 15.29 -9.53
N SER A 32 2.92 16.08 -10.34
CA SER A 32 1.69 16.75 -9.92
C SER A 32 0.55 15.72 -9.85
N VAL A 33 -0.17 15.69 -8.72
CA VAL A 33 -1.17 14.64 -8.46
C VAL A 33 -2.50 15.24 -8.01
N GLU A 34 -3.58 14.76 -8.57
CA GLU A 34 -4.94 15.00 -8.06
C GLU A 34 -5.61 13.71 -7.65
N VAL A 35 -6.27 13.73 -6.48
CA VAL A 35 -7.05 12.60 -5.96
C VAL A 35 -8.53 12.96 -5.97
N TYR A 36 -9.33 12.15 -6.64
CA TYR A 36 -10.78 12.29 -6.71
C TYR A 36 -11.47 11.22 -5.87
N GLU A 37 -12.26 11.67 -4.90
CA GLU A 37 -13.05 10.79 -4.04
C GLU A 37 -14.56 10.95 -4.30
N LYS A 38 -15.25 9.84 -4.49
CA LYS A 38 -16.69 9.80 -4.75
C LYS A 38 -17.53 10.10 -3.50
N ALA A 39 -17.03 9.67 -2.31
CA ALA A 39 -17.71 9.87 -1.05
C ALA A 39 -17.50 11.29 -0.52
N ALA A 40 -18.33 11.72 0.43
CA ALA A 40 -18.18 13.01 1.10
C ALA A 40 -16.97 13.08 2.05
N THR A 41 -16.37 11.94 2.37
CA THR A 41 -15.20 11.81 3.24
C THR A 41 -14.11 11.00 2.55
N VAL A 42 -12.85 11.35 2.81
CA VAL A 42 -11.69 10.64 2.29
C VAL A 42 -11.36 9.40 3.13
N GLY A 43 -10.60 8.47 2.55
CA GLY A 43 -10.01 7.33 3.25
C GLY A 43 -10.65 5.97 2.93
N GLY A 44 -11.81 5.93 2.31
CA GLY A 44 -12.49 4.69 1.92
C GLY A 44 -12.67 3.72 3.09
N THR A 45 -12.66 2.43 2.82
CA THR A 45 -12.75 1.38 3.85
C THR A 45 -11.54 1.39 4.80
N THR A 46 -10.40 1.85 4.35
CA THR A 46 -9.18 1.95 5.18
C THR A 46 -9.42 2.85 6.39
N ALA A 47 -10.09 3.99 6.22
CA ALA A 47 -10.35 4.95 7.32
C ALA A 47 -11.33 4.44 8.38
N VAL A 48 -12.16 3.44 8.06
CA VAL A 48 -13.12 2.82 8.99
C VAL A 48 -12.66 1.44 9.48
N SER A 49 -11.48 1.00 9.09
CA SER A 49 -10.86 -0.23 9.55
C SER A 49 -10.25 -0.06 10.94
N GLY A 50 -9.81 -1.16 11.56
CA GLY A 50 -9.04 -1.13 12.81
C GLY A 50 -7.60 -0.60 12.65
N GLY A 51 -7.19 -0.22 11.45
CA GLY A 51 -5.84 0.31 11.17
C GLY A 51 -4.73 -0.73 11.17
N ILE A 52 -5.07 -2.02 11.20
CA ILE A 52 -4.07 -3.11 11.17
C ILE A 52 -3.72 -3.42 9.72
N VAL A 53 -2.44 -3.45 9.43
CA VAL A 53 -1.88 -3.97 8.17
C VAL A 53 -1.12 -5.26 8.45
N TRP A 54 -1.29 -6.25 7.59
CA TRP A 54 -0.54 -7.49 7.67
C TRP A 54 0.61 -7.47 6.66
N ILE A 55 1.81 -7.28 7.17
CA ILE A 55 3.05 -7.31 6.38
C ILE A 55 3.93 -8.39 6.98
N PRO A 56 3.95 -9.59 6.40
CA PRO A 56 4.84 -10.65 6.86
C PRO A 56 6.28 -10.33 6.51
N ALA A 57 7.22 -10.98 7.14
CA ALA A 57 8.63 -10.91 6.79
C ALA A 57 9.23 -9.47 6.85
N HIS A 58 8.91 -8.68 7.88
CA HIS A 58 9.53 -7.39 8.11
C HIS A 58 10.48 -7.42 9.32
N ARG A 59 11.59 -6.66 9.23
CA ARG A 59 12.69 -6.69 10.23
C ARG A 59 12.31 -6.23 11.63
N ARG A 60 11.20 -5.53 11.80
CA ARG A 60 10.75 -5.06 13.13
C ARG A 60 10.20 -6.18 14.01
N ALA A 61 9.68 -7.24 13.39
CA ALA A 61 9.11 -8.39 14.10
C ALA A 61 10.08 -9.56 14.25
N PHE A 62 11.20 -9.56 13.52
CA PHE A 62 12.12 -10.71 13.47
C PHE A 62 13.58 -10.29 13.57
N ASP A 63 14.28 -10.90 14.50
CA ASP A 63 15.74 -10.84 14.62
C ASP A 63 16.34 -11.98 13.78
N GLY A 64 16.96 -11.67 12.65
CA GLY A 64 17.61 -12.64 11.78
C GLY A 64 16.98 -12.80 10.42
N GLU A 65 16.87 -14.05 9.93
CA GLU A 65 16.30 -14.34 8.62
C GLU A 65 14.78 -14.12 8.63
N LEU A 66 14.28 -13.44 7.59
CA LEU A 66 12.87 -13.16 7.47
C LEU A 66 12.10 -14.43 7.07
N PRO A 67 10.93 -14.73 7.67
CA PRO A 67 10.19 -15.97 7.44
C PRO A 67 9.41 -15.95 6.11
N VAL A 68 10.11 -15.73 5.01
CA VAL A 68 9.50 -15.62 3.67
C VAL A 68 8.77 -16.90 3.29
N GLU A 69 9.40 -18.06 3.51
CA GLU A 69 8.82 -19.36 3.14
C GLU A 69 7.56 -19.67 3.96
N GLU A 70 7.55 -19.30 5.25
CA GLU A 70 6.37 -19.47 6.10
C GLU A 70 5.22 -18.55 5.67
N ALA A 71 5.54 -17.30 5.31
CA ALA A 71 4.57 -16.34 4.79
C ALA A 71 3.98 -16.79 3.45
N MET A 72 4.82 -17.32 2.56
CA MET A 72 4.37 -17.90 1.29
C MET A 72 3.46 -19.12 1.51
N ALA A 73 3.84 -20.04 2.40
CA ALA A 73 3.02 -21.20 2.73
C ALA A 73 1.66 -20.81 3.30
N TYR A 74 1.62 -19.78 4.15
CA TYR A 74 0.37 -19.22 4.68
C TYR A 74 -0.51 -18.66 3.56
N LEU A 75 0.06 -17.83 2.68
CA LEU A 75 -0.68 -17.26 1.54
C LEU A 75 -1.21 -18.33 0.59
N HIS A 76 -0.42 -19.34 0.27
CA HIS A 76 -0.87 -20.47 -0.54
C HIS A 76 -2.07 -21.17 0.10
N ALA A 77 -2.01 -21.43 1.41
CA ALA A 77 -3.13 -22.08 2.11
C ALA A 77 -4.41 -21.21 2.11
N GLN A 78 -4.27 -19.88 2.23
CA GLN A 78 -5.41 -18.95 2.24
C GLN A 78 -5.97 -18.66 0.85
N SER A 79 -5.12 -18.69 -0.17
CA SER A 79 -5.51 -18.32 -1.55
C SER A 79 -6.45 -19.33 -2.21
N LEU A 80 -6.50 -20.57 -1.72
CA LEU A 80 -7.26 -21.67 -2.32
C LEU A 80 -6.99 -21.84 -3.84
N GLY A 81 -5.81 -21.45 -4.30
CA GLY A 81 -5.42 -21.50 -5.71
C GLY A 81 -5.90 -20.31 -6.57
N PHE A 82 -6.49 -19.29 -5.96
CA PHE A 82 -6.97 -18.11 -6.69
C PHE A 82 -5.95 -16.94 -6.76
N MET A 83 -4.83 -17.05 -6.08
CA MET A 83 -3.80 -16.02 -6.08
C MET A 83 -2.60 -16.44 -6.93
N ASP A 84 -2.05 -15.52 -7.67
CA ASP A 84 -0.85 -15.73 -8.48
C ASP A 84 0.41 -15.77 -7.59
N ASP A 85 1.26 -16.77 -7.83
CA ASP A 85 2.47 -17.01 -7.02
C ASP A 85 3.49 -15.88 -7.10
N GLU A 86 3.65 -15.27 -8.28
CA GLU A 86 4.56 -14.14 -8.48
C GLU A 86 4.10 -12.91 -7.73
N LEU A 87 2.80 -12.65 -7.69
CA LEU A 87 2.22 -11.55 -6.91
C LEU A 87 2.34 -11.80 -5.41
N MET A 88 2.14 -13.04 -4.95
CA MET A 88 2.36 -13.40 -3.54
C MET A 88 3.80 -13.17 -3.12
N GLU A 89 4.75 -13.67 -3.91
CA GLU A 89 6.17 -13.49 -3.63
C GLU A 89 6.58 -12.03 -3.61
N THR A 90 6.10 -11.25 -4.58
CA THR A 90 6.33 -9.80 -4.64
C THR A 90 5.80 -9.12 -3.37
N PHE A 91 4.57 -9.42 -2.96
CA PHE A 91 3.99 -8.86 -1.74
C PHE A 91 4.83 -9.17 -0.49
N VAL A 92 5.24 -10.42 -0.31
CA VAL A 92 6.01 -10.84 0.87
C VAL A 92 7.39 -10.18 0.89
N ARG A 93 8.08 -10.12 -0.24
CA ARG A 93 9.44 -9.60 -0.31
C ARG A 93 9.54 -8.08 -0.27
N THR A 94 8.54 -7.36 -0.79
CA THR A 94 8.57 -5.89 -0.88
C THR A 94 7.76 -5.19 0.21
N GLY A 95 7.00 -5.93 1.02
CA GLY A 95 6.15 -5.34 2.05
C GLY A 95 6.92 -4.50 3.08
N ALA A 96 8.11 -4.92 3.47
CA ALA A 96 8.96 -4.16 4.39
C ALA A 96 9.43 -2.83 3.79
N GLU A 97 9.81 -2.83 2.52
CA GLU A 97 10.20 -1.62 1.78
C GLU A 97 9.03 -0.62 1.70
N MET A 98 7.83 -1.12 1.49
CA MET A 98 6.62 -0.29 1.48
C MET A 98 6.39 0.39 2.83
N LEU A 99 6.54 -0.33 3.96
CA LEU A 99 6.41 0.24 5.30
C LEU A 99 7.40 1.40 5.50
N ASP A 100 8.68 1.14 5.22
CA ASP A 100 9.75 2.12 5.37
C ASP A 100 9.52 3.34 4.47
N TYR A 101 9.05 3.12 3.25
CA TYR A 101 8.75 4.19 2.31
C TYR A 101 7.60 5.09 2.80
N VAL A 102 6.50 4.49 3.24
CA VAL A 102 5.33 5.25 3.72
C VAL A 102 5.67 6.07 4.97
N GLU A 103 6.41 5.51 5.92
CA GLU A 103 6.84 6.24 7.12
C GLU A 103 7.83 7.37 6.81
N ALA A 104 8.72 7.16 5.83
CA ALA A 104 9.68 8.19 5.45
C ALA A 104 9.04 9.40 4.75
N HIS A 105 7.86 9.22 4.13
CA HIS A 105 7.23 10.23 3.29
C HIS A 105 5.86 10.70 3.79
N SER A 106 5.45 10.26 4.99
CA SER A 106 4.20 10.68 5.62
C SER A 106 4.35 10.78 7.14
N GLU A 107 3.30 11.24 7.82
CA GLU A 107 3.24 11.26 9.28
C GLU A 107 2.79 9.90 9.87
N LEU A 108 2.50 8.92 9.02
CA LEU A 108 2.06 7.60 9.44
C LEU A 108 3.24 6.85 10.09
N GLN A 109 2.97 6.20 11.22
CA GLN A 109 3.94 5.33 11.91
C GLN A 109 3.27 3.99 12.19
N PHE A 110 3.98 2.89 11.91
CA PHE A 110 3.48 1.55 12.15
C PHE A 110 4.13 0.97 13.42
N GLU A 111 3.30 0.39 14.27
CA GLU A 111 3.72 -0.35 15.46
C GLU A 111 3.37 -1.83 15.29
N ILE A 112 4.14 -2.69 15.97
CA ILE A 112 3.86 -4.14 16.00
C ILE A 112 2.67 -4.35 16.94
N ALA A 113 1.63 -5.03 16.45
CA ALA A 113 0.42 -5.35 17.20
C ALA A 113 0.59 -6.62 18.03
#